data_89f0d6e78f114d018ccaeefb32991c41
#
_entry.id   89f0d6e78f114d018ccaeefb32991c41
#
_cell.length_a   1.000
_cell.length_b   1.000
_cell.length_c   1.000
_cell.angle_alpha   90.00
_cell.angle_beta   90.00
_cell.angle_gamma   90.00
#
_symmetry.space_group_name_H-M   'P 1'
#
loop_
_entity.id
_entity.type
_entity.pdbx_description
1 polymer ?
#
loop_
_entity_poly.entity_id
_entity_poly.type
_entity_poly.pdbx_seq_one_letter_code
_entity_poly.pdbx_strand_id
1 'polypeptide(L)'
;LRSVGYKGAPAKGVKAGFPFDLERGVVPNVAGRVMEKMGGYPTHVTGMYVAGWLKRGPYGIIGTNLQCAEETVGSIAEDAAAGRLRRPDYRFKGKGVRALVESRGVKVVDAEGWARIDAAERAAGEAIGKPREKMVSVDEMVALGGRD
;
A
#
# COMPACT_ATOMS: atom_id res chain seq x y z
N LEU A 1 29.63 -12.17 -3.01
CA LEU A 1 28.18 -11.86 -3.13
C LEU A 1 27.41 -12.66 -2.07
N ARG A 2 26.59 -11.99 -1.26
CA ARG A 2 25.74 -12.65 -0.29
C ARG A 2 24.33 -12.75 -0.88
N SER A 3 23.80 -13.96 -1.03
CA SER A 3 22.43 -14.24 -1.47
C SER A 3 21.72 -15.05 -0.39
N VAL A 4 21.39 -14.38 0.71
CA VAL A 4 20.85 -15.01 1.93
C VAL A 4 19.32 -14.98 2.01
N GLY A 5 18.64 -14.53 0.94
CA GLY A 5 17.20 -14.38 0.88
C GLY A 5 16.69 -13.08 1.54
N TYR A 6 15.38 -12.98 1.70
CA TYR A 6 14.69 -11.81 2.22
C TYR A 6 13.76 -12.19 3.38
N LYS A 7 13.52 -11.23 4.25
CA LYS A 7 12.53 -11.33 5.32
C LYS A 7 11.73 -10.03 5.38
N GLY A 8 10.42 -10.13 5.53
CA GLY A 8 9.58 -8.96 5.75
C GLY A 8 9.94 -8.25 7.06
N ALA A 9 9.82 -6.94 7.09
CA ALA A 9 9.98 -6.12 8.28
C ALA A 9 8.77 -5.21 8.45
N PRO A 10 8.38 -4.86 9.68
CA PRO A 10 7.31 -3.90 9.91
C PRO A 10 7.71 -2.54 9.34
N ALA A 11 6.75 -1.83 8.73
CA ALA A 11 6.99 -0.49 8.22
C ALA A 11 7.34 0.48 9.36
N LYS A 12 8.33 1.34 9.13
CA LYS A 12 8.71 2.38 10.10
C LYS A 12 7.50 3.30 10.38
N GLY A 13 7.24 3.60 11.64
CA GLY A 13 6.13 4.45 12.05
C GLY A 13 4.78 3.73 12.21
N VAL A 14 4.68 2.44 11.89
CA VAL A 14 3.51 1.64 12.25
C VAL A 14 3.49 1.50 13.78
N LYS A 15 2.37 1.91 14.39
CA LYS A 15 2.22 1.94 15.85
C LYS A 15 2.45 0.56 16.45
N ALA A 16 3.02 0.54 17.65
CA ALA A 16 3.02 -0.65 18.51
C ALA A 16 1.57 -1.16 18.62
N GLY A 17 1.36 -2.45 18.28
CA GLY A 17 0.03 -3.06 18.23
C GLY A 17 -0.48 -3.44 16.83
N PHE A 18 0.23 -3.05 15.76
CA PHE A 18 -0.06 -3.61 14.44
C PHE A 18 0.34 -5.09 14.41
N PRO A 19 -0.55 -5.99 14.00
CA PRO A 19 -0.24 -7.42 13.96
C PRO A 19 0.91 -7.71 12.99
N PHE A 20 2.04 -8.15 13.51
CA PHE A 20 3.19 -8.55 12.70
C PHE A 20 3.95 -9.70 13.39
N ASP A 21 4.18 -10.77 12.66
CA ASP A 21 4.97 -11.90 13.10
C ASP A 21 6.45 -11.64 12.74
N LEU A 22 7.24 -11.24 13.74
CA LEU A 22 8.65 -10.94 13.57
C LEU A 22 9.50 -12.17 13.23
N GLU A 23 9.08 -13.36 13.64
CA GLU A 23 9.78 -14.60 13.34
C GLU A 23 9.62 -14.98 11.88
N ARG A 24 8.40 -14.98 11.38
CA ARG A 24 8.06 -15.31 9.99
C ARG A 24 8.24 -14.13 9.02
N GLY A 25 8.28 -12.88 9.52
CA GLY A 25 8.37 -11.67 8.72
C GLY A 25 7.10 -11.39 7.90
N VAL A 26 5.92 -11.71 8.44
CA VAL A 26 4.62 -11.56 7.77
C VAL A 26 3.58 -10.93 8.68
N VAL A 27 2.51 -10.43 8.11
CA VAL A 27 1.29 -10.05 8.81
C VAL A 27 0.45 -11.32 9.00
N PRO A 28 0.10 -11.74 10.24
CA PRO A 28 -0.77 -12.88 10.48
C PRO A 28 -2.11 -12.70 9.77
N ASN A 29 -2.52 -13.69 8.98
CA ASN A 29 -3.76 -13.59 8.20
C ASN A 29 -4.37 -14.95 7.87
N VAL A 30 -5.67 -14.93 7.54
CA VAL A 30 -6.39 -16.04 6.93
C VAL A 30 -7.03 -15.54 5.65
N ALA A 31 -6.62 -16.11 4.52
CA ALA A 31 -7.07 -15.71 3.19
C ALA A 31 -6.96 -14.17 2.96
N GLY A 32 -5.89 -13.56 3.47
CA GLY A 32 -5.65 -12.12 3.39
C GLY A 32 -6.33 -11.27 4.45
N ARG A 33 -7.29 -11.78 5.23
CA ARG A 33 -7.87 -11.07 6.39
C ARG A 33 -6.86 -11.04 7.52
N VAL A 34 -6.48 -9.86 7.96
CA VAL A 34 -5.49 -9.69 9.04
C VAL A 34 -6.05 -10.23 10.34
N MET A 35 -5.21 -10.96 11.07
CA MET A 35 -5.52 -11.57 12.36
C MET A 35 -4.75 -10.90 13.47
N GLU A 36 -5.40 -10.70 14.61
CA GLU A 36 -4.76 -10.33 15.87
C GLU A 36 -5.16 -11.31 16.97
N LYS A 37 -4.44 -11.29 18.08
CA LYS A 37 -4.83 -12.06 19.28
C LYS A 37 -5.54 -11.13 20.24
N MET A 38 -6.84 -11.37 20.47
CA MET A 38 -7.64 -10.68 21.49
C MET A 38 -8.04 -11.69 22.57
N GLY A 39 -7.64 -11.44 23.80
CA GLY A 39 -7.93 -12.39 24.90
C GLY A 39 -7.34 -13.79 24.71
N GLY A 40 -6.28 -13.92 23.92
CA GLY A 40 -5.65 -15.22 23.61
C GLY A 40 -6.22 -15.93 22.37
N TYR A 41 -7.33 -15.49 21.83
CA TYR A 41 -7.97 -16.07 20.65
C TYR A 41 -7.64 -15.28 19.38
N PRO A 42 -7.41 -15.98 18.23
CA PRO A 42 -7.23 -15.31 16.95
C PRO A 42 -8.54 -14.65 16.51
N THR A 43 -8.50 -13.37 16.21
CA THR A 43 -9.65 -12.55 15.81
C THR A 43 -9.32 -11.77 14.54
N HIS A 44 -10.28 -11.62 13.64
CA HIS A 44 -10.12 -10.78 12.45
C HIS A 44 -10.12 -9.30 12.80
N VAL A 45 -9.15 -8.56 12.26
CA VAL A 45 -9.16 -7.10 12.30
C VAL A 45 -10.06 -6.59 11.19
N THR A 46 -11.27 -6.17 11.53
CA THR A 46 -12.29 -5.75 10.55
C THR A 46 -11.79 -4.66 9.61
N GLY A 47 -11.89 -4.90 8.31
CA GLY A 47 -11.51 -3.94 7.27
C GLY A 47 -10.00 -3.85 7.02
N MET A 48 -9.20 -4.75 7.59
CA MET A 48 -7.76 -4.82 7.38
C MET A 48 -7.38 -6.08 6.62
N TYR A 49 -6.70 -5.89 5.50
CA TYR A 49 -6.31 -6.97 4.60
C TYR A 49 -4.84 -6.85 4.21
N VAL A 50 -4.24 -7.98 3.84
CA VAL A 50 -2.85 -8.06 3.41
C VAL A 50 -2.73 -8.92 2.16
N ALA A 51 -1.83 -8.54 1.27
CA ALA A 51 -1.48 -9.27 0.06
C ALA A 51 0.04 -9.31 -0.15
N GLY A 52 0.50 -10.13 -1.08
CA GLY A 52 1.90 -10.18 -1.49
C GLY A 52 2.84 -10.75 -0.42
N TRP A 53 4.04 -10.23 -0.36
CA TRP A 53 5.09 -10.72 0.55
C TRP A 53 4.73 -10.57 2.02
N LEU A 54 4.02 -9.53 2.41
CA LEU A 54 3.57 -9.35 3.79
C LEU A 54 2.50 -10.37 4.20
N LYS A 55 1.76 -10.94 3.22
CA LYS A 55 0.79 -12.02 3.45
C LYS A 55 1.45 -13.39 3.57
N ARG A 56 2.31 -13.75 2.63
CA ARG A 56 2.85 -15.12 2.48
C ARG A 56 4.35 -15.27 2.76
N GLY A 57 5.07 -14.17 2.92
CA GLY A 57 6.51 -14.14 2.95
C GLY A 57 7.14 -13.94 1.56
N PRO A 58 8.47 -13.81 1.47
CA PRO A 58 9.20 -13.54 0.23
C PRO A 58 9.39 -14.81 -0.63
N TYR A 59 8.32 -15.59 -0.78
CA TYR A 59 8.33 -16.86 -1.53
C TYR A 59 7.41 -16.81 -2.73
N GLY A 60 7.66 -17.70 -3.69
CA GLY A 60 6.87 -17.87 -4.90
C GLY A 60 7.49 -17.17 -6.11
N ILE A 61 6.83 -17.36 -7.24
CA ILE A 61 7.18 -16.79 -8.56
C ILE A 61 6.25 -15.60 -8.86
N ILE A 62 6.48 -14.91 -9.96
CA ILE A 62 5.64 -13.76 -10.39
C ILE A 62 4.15 -14.13 -10.44
N GLY A 63 3.79 -15.31 -11.01
CA GLY A 63 2.41 -15.78 -11.08
C GLY A 63 1.73 -16.01 -9.72
N THR A 64 2.49 -16.29 -8.68
CA THR A 64 1.96 -16.43 -7.31
C THR A 64 1.33 -15.13 -6.79
N ASN A 65 1.75 -13.96 -7.31
CA ASN A 65 1.20 -12.69 -6.91
C ASN A 65 -0.26 -12.53 -7.35
N LEU A 66 -0.63 -13.04 -8.53
CA LEU A 66 -2.00 -13.02 -9.02
C LEU A 66 -2.92 -13.79 -8.08
N GLN A 67 -2.61 -15.07 -7.84
CA GLN A 67 -3.40 -15.92 -6.93
C GLN A 67 -3.51 -15.32 -5.51
N CYS A 68 -2.39 -14.76 -5.01
CA CYS A 68 -2.36 -14.12 -3.69
C CYS A 68 -3.27 -12.88 -3.64
N ALA A 69 -3.32 -12.09 -4.70
CA ALA A 69 -4.19 -10.92 -4.81
C ALA A 69 -5.66 -11.33 -4.95
N GLU A 70 -5.96 -12.31 -5.82
CA GLU A 70 -7.32 -12.82 -6.05
C GLU A 70 -7.95 -13.38 -4.77
N GLU A 71 -7.20 -14.17 -4.00
CA GLU A 71 -7.67 -14.67 -2.71
C GLU A 71 -8.01 -13.53 -1.73
N THR A 72 -7.18 -12.51 -1.65
CA THR A 72 -7.42 -11.37 -0.77
C THR A 72 -8.60 -10.51 -1.26
N VAL A 73 -8.72 -10.27 -2.56
CA VAL A 73 -9.85 -9.54 -3.16
C VAL A 73 -11.15 -10.32 -2.98
N GLY A 74 -11.12 -11.64 -3.15
CA GLY A 74 -12.27 -12.51 -2.85
C GLY A 74 -12.74 -12.35 -1.41
N SER A 75 -11.82 -12.36 -0.45
CA SER A 75 -12.12 -12.11 0.96
C SER A 75 -12.76 -10.75 1.22
N ILE A 76 -12.28 -9.70 0.55
CA ILE A 76 -12.86 -8.34 0.65
C ILE A 76 -14.28 -8.33 0.08
N ALA A 77 -14.50 -8.96 -1.08
CA ALA A 77 -15.82 -9.04 -1.71
C ALA A 77 -16.83 -9.79 -0.84
N GLU A 78 -16.44 -10.92 -0.26
CA GLU A 78 -17.27 -11.68 0.69
C GLU A 78 -17.63 -10.84 1.92
N ASP A 79 -16.66 -10.11 2.49
CA ASP A 79 -16.89 -9.28 3.67
C ASP A 79 -17.77 -8.08 3.36
N ALA A 80 -17.64 -7.51 2.16
CA ALA A 80 -18.51 -6.44 1.68
C ALA A 80 -19.95 -6.94 1.50
N ALA A 81 -20.14 -8.07 0.81
CA ALA A 81 -21.45 -8.69 0.58
C ALA A 81 -22.14 -9.07 1.89
N ALA A 82 -21.38 -9.55 2.87
CA ALA A 82 -21.89 -9.91 4.20
C ALA A 82 -22.07 -8.70 5.14
N GLY A 83 -21.83 -7.47 4.69
CA GLY A 83 -21.95 -6.26 5.52
C GLY A 83 -20.92 -6.18 6.66
N ARG A 84 -19.85 -6.97 6.62
CA ARG A 84 -18.80 -7.01 7.65
C ARG A 84 -17.83 -5.82 7.59
N LEU A 85 -17.78 -5.09 6.47
CA LEU A 85 -16.95 -3.90 6.36
C LEU A 85 -17.57 -2.75 7.15
N ARG A 86 -16.72 -2.02 7.88
CA ARG A 86 -17.17 -0.78 8.55
C ARG A 86 -17.65 0.20 7.47
N ARG A 87 -18.84 0.74 7.66
CA ARG A 87 -19.31 1.86 6.84
C ARG A 87 -18.37 3.04 7.07
N PRO A 88 -17.94 3.74 6.01
CA PRO A 88 -17.15 4.95 6.16
C PRO A 88 -17.86 5.92 7.10
N ASP A 89 -17.14 6.49 8.05
CA ASP A 89 -17.69 7.60 8.84
C ASP A 89 -17.86 8.80 7.90
N TYR A 90 -19.09 9.06 7.51
CA TYR A 90 -19.45 10.14 6.59
C TYR A 90 -18.99 11.52 7.05
N ARG A 91 -18.66 11.68 8.33
CA ARG A 91 -18.09 12.94 8.87
C ARG A 91 -16.76 13.31 8.19
N PHE A 92 -16.00 12.33 7.71
CA PHE A 92 -14.73 12.58 7.05
C PHE A 92 -14.84 12.64 5.51
N LYS A 93 -15.90 12.18 4.88
CA LYS A 93 -16.24 12.28 3.42
C LYS A 93 -15.02 12.32 2.47
N GLY A 94 -14.03 11.48 2.67
CA GLY A 94 -12.79 11.44 1.86
C GLY A 94 -11.84 12.64 2.02
N LYS A 95 -12.24 13.70 2.73
CA LYS A 95 -11.39 14.87 2.98
C LYS A 95 -10.44 14.67 4.18
N GLY A 96 -10.68 13.67 5.03
CA GLY A 96 -9.99 13.54 6.31
C GLY A 96 -8.48 13.32 6.18
N VAL A 97 -8.04 12.37 5.36
CA VAL A 97 -6.61 12.06 5.22
C VAL A 97 -5.89 13.19 4.49
N ARG A 98 -6.44 13.68 3.38
CA ARG A 98 -5.85 14.76 2.60
C ARG A 98 -5.73 16.03 3.45
N ALA A 99 -6.80 16.49 4.07
CA ALA A 99 -6.80 17.67 4.92
C ALA A 99 -5.83 17.53 6.10
N LEU A 100 -5.72 16.33 6.69
CA LEU A 100 -4.76 16.06 7.77
C LEU A 100 -3.30 16.17 7.26
N VAL A 101 -3.00 15.65 6.08
CA VAL A 101 -1.65 15.69 5.50
C VAL A 101 -1.28 17.13 5.12
N GLU A 102 -2.19 17.85 4.47
CA GLU A 102 -2.03 19.26 4.10
C GLU A 102 -1.88 20.17 5.32
N SER A 103 -2.66 19.93 6.39
CA SER A 103 -2.53 20.69 7.65
C SER A 103 -1.18 20.52 8.36
N ARG A 104 -0.41 19.49 7.98
CA ARG A 104 0.95 19.24 8.45
C ARG A 104 2.02 19.82 7.53
N GLY A 105 1.63 20.63 6.54
CA GLY A 105 2.54 21.22 5.57
C GLY A 105 3.13 20.24 4.56
N VAL A 106 2.55 19.04 4.44
CA VAL A 106 3.01 18.04 3.47
C VAL A 106 2.33 18.28 2.13
N LYS A 107 3.11 18.49 1.09
CA LYS A 107 2.60 18.62 -0.28
C LYS A 107 2.12 17.27 -0.79
N VAL A 108 0.93 17.27 -1.40
CA VAL A 108 0.30 16.05 -1.95
C VAL A 108 0.42 16.06 -3.46
N VAL A 109 0.97 14.99 -4.03
CA VAL A 109 0.91 14.71 -5.47
C VAL A 109 -0.23 13.73 -5.69
N ASP A 110 -1.30 14.17 -6.35
CA ASP A 110 -2.44 13.32 -6.71
C ASP A 110 -2.27 12.72 -8.12
N ALA A 111 -3.31 12.03 -8.62
CA ALA A 111 -3.26 11.40 -9.93
C ALA A 111 -3.06 12.40 -11.08
N GLU A 112 -3.61 13.61 -10.98
CA GLU A 112 -3.39 14.67 -11.98
C GLU A 112 -1.97 15.21 -11.91
N GLY A 113 -1.43 15.37 -10.69
CA GLY A 113 -0.03 15.73 -10.48
C GLY A 113 0.92 14.69 -11.03
N TRP A 114 0.62 13.41 -10.79
CA TRP A 114 1.39 12.31 -11.38
C TRP A 114 1.32 12.32 -12.92
N ALA A 115 0.16 12.60 -13.50
CA ALA A 115 0.02 12.69 -14.95
C ALA A 115 0.89 13.81 -15.56
N ARG A 116 1.06 14.94 -14.86
CA ARG A 116 1.98 16.00 -15.29
C ARG A 116 3.44 15.54 -15.27
N ILE A 117 3.84 14.81 -14.21
CA ILE A 117 5.18 14.21 -14.11
C ILE A 117 5.40 13.20 -15.25
N ASP A 118 4.43 12.31 -15.49
CA ASP A 118 4.49 11.31 -16.57
C ASP A 118 4.66 11.97 -17.95
N ALA A 119 3.90 13.02 -18.23
CA ALA A 119 3.99 13.75 -19.48
C ALA A 119 5.36 14.42 -19.66
N ALA A 120 5.91 15.03 -18.61
CA ALA A 120 7.24 15.66 -18.66
C ALA A 120 8.35 14.63 -18.89
N GLU A 121 8.30 13.48 -18.19
CA GLU A 121 9.26 12.40 -18.35
C GLU A 121 9.24 11.80 -19.78
N ARG A 122 8.04 11.65 -20.38
CA ARG A 122 7.89 11.18 -21.76
C ARG A 122 8.43 12.18 -22.76
N ALA A 123 8.11 13.46 -22.63
CA ALA A 123 8.61 14.52 -23.49
C ALA A 123 10.15 14.62 -23.42
N ALA A 124 10.73 14.53 -22.23
CA ALA A 124 12.18 14.50 -22.05
C ALA A 124 12.82 13.26 -22.70
N GLY A 125 12.18 12.11 -22.62
CA GLY A 125 12.64 10.90 -23.29
C GLY A 125 12.60 11.02 -24.80
N GLU A 126 11.49 11.51 -25.36
CA GLU A 126 11.30 11.69 -26.81
C GLU A 126 12.40 12.58 -27.40
N ALA A 127 12.75 13.66 -26.70
CA ALA A 127 13.83 14.58 -27.13
C ALA A 127 15.20 13.91 -27.31
N ILE A 128 15.43 12.76 -26.68
CA ILE A 128 16.69 12.00 -26.72
C ILE A 128 16.53 10.58 -27.31
N GLY A 129 15.40 10.33 -27.96
CA GLY A 129 15.11 9.02 -28.62
C GLY A 129 14.85 7.87 -27.65
N LYS A 130 14.41 8.16 -26.40
CA LYS A 130 14.02 7.17 -25.40
C LYS A 130 12.51 7.16 -25.20
N PRO A 131 11.89 6.04 -24.78
CA PRO A 131 10.46 6.03 -24.40
C PRO A 131 10.14 6.97 -23.25
N ARG A 132 11.12 7.24 -22.36
CA ARG A 132 10.99 8.06 -21.18
C ARG A 132 12.37 8.42 -20.62
N GLU A 133 12.51 9.64 -20.10
CA GLU A 133 13.62 10.02 -19.23
C GLU A 133 13.09 10.31 -17.83
N LYS A 134 13.49 9.49 -16.85
CA LYS A 134 12.94 9.56 -15.49
C LYS A 134 13.40 10.82 -14.75
N MET A 135 12.44 11.54 -14.19
CA MET A 135 12.71 12.57 -13.20
C MET A 135 13.18 11.92 -11.90
N VAL A 136 14.40 12.26 -11.45
CA VAL A 136 15.01 11.62 -10.26
C VAL A 136 14.95 12.49 -9.01
N SER A 137 14.72 13.78 -9.17
CA SER A 137 14.59 14.72 -8.06
C SER A 137 13.16 14.73 -7.51
N VAL A 138 13.02 14.39 -6.22
CA VAL A 138 11.73 14.47 -5.53
C VAL A 138 11.20 15.90 -5.46
N ASP A 139 12.10 16.89 -5.29
CA ASP A 139 11.72 18.31 -5.24
C ASP A 139 11.13 18.78 -6.57
N GLU A 140 11.73 18.39 -7.70
CA GLU A 140 11.19 18.65 -9.04
C GLU A 140 9.84 17.96 -9.27
N MET A 141 9.69 16.69 -8.84
CA MET A 141 8.42 15.99 -8.92
C MET A 141 7.33 16.70 -8.12
N VAL A 142 7.65 17.16 -6.91
CA VAL A 142 6.73 17.91 -6.05
C VAL A 142 6.42 19.29 -6.62
N ALA A 143 7.41 19.98 -7.21
CA ALA A 143 7.19 21.28 -7.85
C ALA A 143 6.26 21.18 -9.05
N LEU A 144 6.39 20.12 -9.86
CA LEU A 144 5.56 19.89 -11.06
C LEU A 144 4.21 19.25 -10.74
N GLY A 145 4.19 18.31 -9.83
CA GLY A 145 3.03 17.47 -9.50
C GLY A 145 2.24 17.92 -8.29
N GLY A 146 2.82 18.70 -7.39
CA GLY A 146 2.15 19.20 -6.20
C GLY A 146 1.04 20.22 -6.56
N ARG A 147 0.02 20.31 -5.71
CA ARG A 147 -0.94 21.41 -5.70
C ARG A 147 -0.49 22.43 -4.65
N ASP A 148 -0.59 23.69 -4.98
CA ASP A 148 -0.46 24.80 -4.04
C ASP A 148 -1.65 24.83 -3.07
#